data_ef77579cc33befb3441e588369792efa
#
_entry.id   ef77579cc33befb3441e588369792efa
#
_cell.length_a   1.000
_cell.length_b   1.000
_cell.length_c   1.000
_cell.angle_alpha   90.00
_cell.angle_beta   90.00
_cell.angle_gamma   90.00
#
_symmetry.space_group_name_H-M   'P 1'
#
loop_
_entity.id
_entity.type
_entity.pdbx_description
1 polymer ?
#
loop_
_entity_poly.entity_id
_entity_poly.type
_entity_poly.pdbx_seq_one_letter_code
_entity_poly.pdbx_strand_id
1 'polypeptide(L)'
;PVFQSSRHALYQEALELLSKLSFDEISDIISTGSNDSKPCSTTAGNEAATSEATPLIYPCFCSRADIRAASAPQEGDRFTVYPGTCRRLIASEPQRAKQRLANNDRHSMRIATADTTITFHDEVFGTQQYHLAHDIGDIIVRRSDGIYSYQLAVTVDDLDMGITDIVRGRDLLRSNALQIYIRKALIKAGFKPSEPTQPFHPADGSNKPDDVTISYAHLPLIDNAAGQRLAKRERSLDLGILTAHGATAQQIIGYCAWLLGLQGDLKHTKPQPMSADEALGVFSWDAVRTNTSDRTLDQGEFNAYFGL
;
A
#
# COMPACT_ATOMS: atom_id res chain seq x y z
N PRO A 1 -2.94 -4.53 22.14
CA PRO A 1 -3.12 -3.71 20.93
C PRO A 1 -1.86 -2.93 20.63
N VAL A 2 -1.48 -2.85 19.34
CA VAL A 2 -0.37 -2.05 18.88
C VAL A 2 -0.93 -0.74 18.32
N PHE A 3 -0.38 0.40 18.73
CA PHE A 3 -0.79 1.72 18.27
C PHE A 3 0.35 2.36 17.48
N GLN A 4 0.11 2.75 16.23
CA GLN A 4 1.13 3.40 15.38
C GLN A 4 1.67 4.68 15.99
N SER A 5 0.86 5.41 16.75
CA SER A 5 1.29 6.63 17.45
C SER A 5 2.40 6.40 18.51
N SER A 6 2.54 5.19 19.01
CA SER A 6 3.59 4.81 19.99
C SER A 6 4.86 4.24 19.34
N ARG A 7 4.87 4.04 18.01
CA ARG A 7 5.95 3.35 17.28
C ARG A 7 6.90 4.31 16.53
N HIS A 8 6.89 5.58 16.88
CA HIS A 8 7.68 6.61 16.18
C HIS A 8 9.18 6.27 16.10
N ALA A 9 9.77 5.70 17.16
CA ALA A 9 11.18 5.30 17.19
C ALA A 9 11.49 4.22 16.15
N LEU A 10 10.60 3.22 15.98
CA LEU A 10 10.76 2.15 15.00
C LEU A 10 10.70 2.68 13.56
N TYR A 11 9.78 3.61 13.28
CA TYR A 11 9.71 4.23 11.95
C TYR A 11 10.89 5.14 11.66
N GLN A 12 11.45 5.79 12.69
CA GLN A 12 12.66 6.58 12.56
C GLN A 12 13.86 5.69 12.22
N GLU A 13 14.03 4.58 12.91
CA GLU A 13 15.08 3.57 12.64
C GLU A 13 14.95 3.04 11.20
N ALA A 14 13.76 2.64 10.79
CA ALA A 14 13.48 2.16 9.43
C ALA A 14 13.87 3.22 8.38
N LEU A 15 13.51 4.49 8.60
CA LEU A 15 13.87 5.59 7.69
C LEU A 15 15.38 5.81 7.64
N GLU A 16 16.08 5.72 8.77
CA GLU A 16 17.55 5.86 8.86
C GLU A 16 18.26 4.73 8.11
N LEU A 17 17.76 3.50 8.24
CA LEU A 17 18.30 2.35 7.50
C LEU A 17 18.12 2.55 5.99
N LEU A 18 16.90 2.91 5.54
CA LEU A 18 16.63 3.20 4.13
C LEU A 18 17.49 4.37 3.60
N SER A 19 17.81 5.36 4.44
CA SER A 19 18.62 6.51 4.04
C SER A 19 20.10 6.18 3.80
N LYS A 20 20.56 5.01 4.24
CA LYS A 20 21.93 4.51 3.99
C LYS A 20 22.06 3.81 2.63
N LEU A 21 20.94 3.46 2.01
CA LEU A 21 20.93 2.80 0.70
C LEU A 21 20.99 3.83 -0.43
N SER A 22 21.70 3.47 -1.48
CA SER A 22 21.61 4.14 -2.78
C SER A 22 20.43 3.60 -3.60
N PHE A 23 20.01 4.40 -4.55
CA PHE A 23 18.96 4.01 -5.50
C PHE A 23 19.37 2.79 -6.34
N ASP A 24 20.64 2.73 -6.78
CA ASP A 24 21.15 1.67 -7.64
C ASP A 24 21.16 0.30 -6.93
N GLU A 25 21.53 0.27 -5.63
CA GLU A 25 21.52 -0.97 -4.83
C GLU A 25 20.14 -1.64 -4.75
N ILE A 26 19.06 -0.85 -4.81
CA ILE A 26 17.70 -1.41 -4.78
C ILE A 26 17.23 -1.80 -6.18
N SER A 27 17.60 -1.05 -7.21
CA SER A 27 17.24 -1.36 -8.60
C SER A 27 17.74 -2.74 -9.01
N ASP A 28 18.96 -3.11 -8.60
CA ASP A 28 19.56 -4.42 -8.91
C ASP A 28 18.80 -5.59 -8.27
N ILE A 29 18.36 -5.43 -7.01
CA ILE A 29 17.66 -6.51 -6.28
C ILE A 29 16.29 -6.79 -6.88
N ILE A 30 15.61 -5.78 -7.36
CA ILE A 30 14.27 -5.94 -7.90
C ILE A 30 14.32 -6.52 -9.30
N SER A 31 15.35 -6.19 -10.09
CA SER A 31 15.55 -6.71 -11.43
C SER A 31 15.93 -8.20 -11.45
N THR A 32 16.62 -8.70 -10.43
CA THR A 32 17.00 -10.11 -10.31
C THR A 32 15.88 -11.05 -9.90
N GLY A 33 14.76 -10.52 -9.39
CA GLY A 33 13.58 -11.31 -8.99
C GLY A 33 12.55 -11.57 -10.10
N SER A 34 12.70 -10.97 -11.28
CA SER A 34 11.86 -11.21 -12.45
C SER A 34 12.59 -12.11 -13.44
N ASN A 35 12.21 -13.39 -13.50
CA ASN A 35 12.60 -14.28 -14.57
C ASN A 35 11.89 -13.86 -15.87
N ASP A 36 12.31 -12.78 -16.49
CA ASP A 36 12.21 -12.55 -17.93
C ASP A 36 12.66 -11.13 -18.29
N SER A 37 13.54 -11.12 -19.27
CA SER A 37 14.08 -9.98 -20.04
C SER A 37 15.45 -9.45 -19.61
N LYS A 38 16.40 -9.90 -20.42
CA LYS A 38 17.75 -9.39 -20.58
C LYS A 38 17.73 -7.86 -20.79
N PRO A 39 18.53 -7.07 -20.06
CA PRO A 39 18.59 -5.63 -20.29
C PRO A 39 19.20 -5.37 -21.69
N CYS A 40 18.51 -4.54 -22.45
CA CYS A 40 19.04 -3.97 -23.69
C CYS A 40 20.21 -3.04 -23.34
N SER A 41 21.42 -3.51 -23.61
CA SER A 41 22.64 -2.71 -23.50
C SER A 41 22.69 -1.69 -24.64
N THR A 42 22.32 -0.46 -24.39
CA THR A 42 22.73 0.69 -25.19
C THR A 42 23.98 1.30 -24.56
N THR A 43 25.13 0.87 -25.07
CA THR A 43 26.41 1.55 -24.88
C THR A 43 26.35 2.94 -25.54
N ALA A 44 26.38 3.99 -24.73
CA ALA A 44 26.91 5.29 -25.17
C ALA A 44 27.87 5.73 -24.06
N GLY A 45 29.17 5.71 -24.41
CA GLY A 45 30.20 6.20 -23.52
C GLY A 45 30.07 7.70 -23.29
N ASN A 46 30.31 8.10 -22.04
CA ASN A 46 31.06 9.32 -21.73
C ASN A 46 31.58 9.30 -20.29
N GLU A 47 32.85 9.56 -20.18
CA GLU A 47 33.67 10.09 -19.08
C GLU A 47 33.19 10.05 -17.63
N ALA A 48 34.03 9.48 -16.79
CA ALA A 48 33.98 9.39 -15.35
C ALA A 48 33.86 10.77 -14.68
N ALA A 49 32.64 11.22 -14.44
CA ALA A 49 32.34 12.06 -13.29
C ALA A 49 32.06 11.10 -12.13
N THR A 50 32.73 11.28 -10.99
CA THR A 50 32.40 10.63 -9.72
C THR A 50 31.02 11.15 -9.27
N SER A 51 29.98 10.57 -9.83
CA SER A 51 28.59 10.85 -9.46
C SER A 51 28.39 10.25 -8.08
N GLU A 52 28.22 11.10 -7.06
CA GLU A 52 27.67 10.63 -5.77
C GLU A 52 26.41 9.82 -6.07
N ALA A 53 26.34 8.57 -5.63
CA ALA A 53 25.22 7.67 -5.87
C ALA A 53 23.91 8.36 -5.43
N THR A 54 22.89 8.30 -6.26
CA THR A 54 21.59 8.91 -5.92
C THR A 54 21.03 8.25 -4.66
N PRO A 55 20.71 9.01 -3.59
CA PRO A 55 20.20 8.42 -2.37
C PRO A 55 18.79 7.86 -2.58
N LEU A 56 18.50 6.70 -1.97
CA LEU A 56 17.16 6.10 -2.00
C LEU A 56 16.13 7.01 -1.32
N ILE A 57 16.49 7.62 -0.19
CA ILE A 57 15.66 8.58 0.54
C ILE A 57 16.21 9.99 0.32
N TYR A 58 15.36 10.91 -0.09
CA TYR A 58 15.77 12.26 -0.40
C TYR A 58 14.77 13.34 0.05
N PRO A 59 15.23 14.58 0.35
CA PRO A 59 14.37 15.69 0.72
C PRO A 59 13.59 16.23 -0.49
N CYS A 60 12.30 16.48 -0.27
CA CYS A 60 11.41 17.09 -1.26
C CYS A 60 10.85 18.41 -0.72
N PHE A 61 11.14 19.49 -1.43
CA PHE A 61 10.76 20.85 -1.08
C PHE A 61 9.50 21.34 -1.81
N CYS A 62 8.87 20.50 -2.64
CA CYS A 62 7.68 20.85 -3.40
C CYS A 62 6.46 21.00 -2.48
N SER A 63 5.66 22.03 -2.73
CA SER A 63 4.30 22.14 -2.19
C SER A 63 3.32 21.25 -2.99
N ARG A 64 2.10 21.07 -2.46
CA ARG A 64 1.04 20.37 -3.20
C ARG A 64 0.66 21.08 -4.51
N ALA A 65 0.76 22.42 -4.53
CA ALA A 65 0.49 23.22 -5.73
C ALA A 65 1.56 22.94 -6.81
N ASP A 66 2.85 22.93 -6.43
CA ASP A 66 3.96 22.63 -7.35
C ASP A 66 3.81 21.25 -7.98
N ILE A 67 3.43 20.25 -7.19
CA ILE A 67 3.22 18.87 -7.68
C ILE A 67 2.08 18.86 -8.71
N ARG A 68 0.92 19.45 -8.39
CA ARG A 68 -0.22 19.50 -9.31
C ARG A 68 0.10 20.24 -10.61
N ALA A 69 0.83 21.34 -10.52
CA ALA A 69 1.22 22.13 -11.69
C ALA A 69 2.20 21.39 -12.64
N ALA A 70 3.03 20.48 -12.07
CA ALA A 70 4.03 19.73 -12.81
C ALA A 70 3.57 18.34 -13.27
N SER A 71 2.42 17.85 -12.79
CA SER A 71 1.88 16.54 -13.13
C SER A 71 0.94 16.64 -14.33
N ALA A 72 1.09 15.73 -15.29
CA ALA A 72 0.12 15.59 -16.38
C ALA A 72 -1.25 15.11 -15.81
N PRO A 73 -2.38 15.55 -16.40
CA PRO A 73 -3.68 15.01 -16.05
C PRO A 73 -3.71 13.50 -16.35
N GLN A 74 -4.01 12.68 -15.35
CA GLN A 74 -4.24 11.26 -15.57
C GLN A 74 -5.76 11.03 -15.60
N GLU A 75 -6.25 10.43 -16.69
CA GLU A 75 -7.65 10.09 -16.84
C GLU A 75 -8.04 8.98 -15.84
N GLY A 76 -9.16 9.16 -15.16
CA GLY A 76 -9.89 8.12 -14.41
C GLY A 76 -9.50 7.91 -12.96
N ASP A 77 -8.37 8.41 -12.49
CA ASP A 77 -7.93 8.22 -11.10
C ASP A 77 -7.45 9.56 -10.52
N ARG A 78 -7.90 9.91 -9.32
CA ARG A 78 -7.45 11.13 -8.61
C ARG A 78 -6.01 11.02 -8.09
N PHE A 79 -5.30 9.98 -8.48
CA PHE A 79 -3.92 9.74 -8.08
C PHE A 79 -2.97 10.58 -8.94
N THR A 80 -2.16 11.42 -8.30
CA THR A 80 -1.18 12.27 -8.96
C THR A 80 0.21 11.68 -8.76
N VAL A 81 0.83 11.20 -9.85
CA VAL A 81 2.21 10.72 -9.82
C VAL A 81 3.16 11.90 -9.66
N TYR A 82 4.08 11.81 -8.71
CA TYR A 82 5.08 12.86 -8.48
C TYR A 82 6.13 12.85 -9.60
N PRO A 83 6.39 14.01 -10.25
CA PRO A 83 7.26 14.05 -11.44
C PRO A 83 8.76 13.99 -11.14
N GLY A 84 9.19 13.71 -9.90
CA GLY A 84 10.60 13.57 -9.56
C GLY A 84 11.40 14.89 -9.51
N THR A 85 10.77 16.04 -9.41
CA THR A 85 11.41 17.36 -9.47
C THR A 85 12.58 17.52 -8.52
N CYS A 86 12.40 17.18 -7.23
CA CYS A 86 13.50 17.31 -6.25
C CYS A 86 14.56 16.22 -6.39
N ARG A 87 14.21 15.03 -6.90
CA ARG A 87 15.22 14.00 -7.23
C ARG A 87 16.16 14.51 -8.31
N ARG A 88 15.61 15.10 -9.39
CA ARG A 88 16.42 15.73 -10.44
C ARG A 88 17.25 16.91 -9.91
N LEU A 89 16.67 17.75 -9.04
CA LEU A 89 17.42 18.84 -8.40
C LEU A 89 18.64 18.34 -7.62
N ILE A 90 18.49 17.25 -6.86
CA ILE A 90 19.59 16.68 -6.08
C ILE A 90 20.67 16.12 -6.99
N ALA A 91 20.29 15.48 -8.10
CA ALA A 91 21.24 14.94 -9.07
C ALA A 91 21.98 16.05 -9.85
N SER A 92 21.28 17.11 -10.27
CA SER A 92 21.86 18.18 -11.10
C SER A 92 22.52 19.31 -10.30
N GLU A 93 21.98 19.63 -9.13
CA GLU A 93 22.40 20.76 -8.29
C GLU A 93 22.50 20.35 -6.80
N PRO A 94 23.39 19.39 -6.43
CA PRO A 94 23.44 18.84 -5.07
C PRO A 94 23.76 19.91 -4.02
N GLN A 95 24.58 20.91 -4.36
CA GLN A 95 24.91 22.01 -3.44
C GLN A 95 23.68 22.88 -3.10
N ARG A 96 22.80 23.09 -4.06
CA ARG A 96 21.55 23.85 -3.83
C ARG A 96 20.62 23.09 -2.90
N ALA A 97 20.52 21.77 -3.04
CA ALA A 97 19.74 20.94 -2.14
C ALA A 97 20.33 20.97 -0.71
N LYS A 98 21.66 20.83 -0.59
CA LYS A 98 22.39 20.94 0.71
C LYS A 98 22.17 22.31 1.36
N GLN A 99 22.24 23.40 0.58
CA GLN A 99 22.00 24.76 1.10
C GLN A 99 20.57 24.94 1.61
N ARG A 100 19.57 24.42 0.92
CA ARG A 100 18.17 24.47 1.37
C ARG A 100 17.96 23.72 2.69
N LEU A 101 18.61 22.56 2.86
CA LEU A 101 18.59 21.83 4.14
C LEU A 101 19.28 22.64 5.25
N ALA A 102 20.46 23.23 4.97
CA ALA A 102 21.19 24.08 5.92
C ALA A 102 20.39 25.31 6.36
N ASN A 103 19.59 25.89 5.44
CA ASN A 103 18.66 26.97 5.74
C ASN A 103 17.40 26.51 6.48
N ASN A 104 17.28 25.22 6.79
CA ASN A 104 16.10 24.63 7.42
C ASN A 104 14.79 24.84 6.63
N ASP A 105 14.90 24.85 5.29
CA ASP A 105 13.72 24.95 4.42
C ASP A 105 12.77 23.79 4.71
N ARG A 106 11.47 24.10 4.78
CA ARG A 106 10.44 23.09 4.98
C ARG A 106 10.49 22.02 3.89
N HIS A 107 10.65 20.77 4.26
CA HIS A 107 10.71 19.65 3.33
C HIS A 107 10.03 18.39 3.88
N SER A 108 9.66 17.50 2.99
CA SER A 108 9.27 16.11 3.29
C SER A 108 10.37 15.17 2.82
N MET A 109 10.38 13.92 3.33
CA MET A 109 11.27 12.88 2.81
C MET A 109 10.51 11.98 1.85
N ARG A 110 11.10 11.68 0.70
CA ARG A 110 10.56 10.74 -0.29
C ARG A 110 11.47 9.56 -0.48
N ILE A 111 10.89 8.42 -0.84
CA ILE A 111 11.60 7.27 -1.38
C ILE A 111 11.59 7.37 -2.90
N ALA A 112 12.76 7.22 -3.53
CA ALA A 112 12.91 7.11 -4.96
C ALA A 112 12.41 5.75 -5.43
N THR A 113 11.59 5.71 -6.48
CA THR A 113 11.09 4.46 -7.07
C THR A 113 11.94 4.05 -8.25
N ALA A 114 12.27 2.76 -8.33
CA ALA A 114 13.01 2.19 -9.45
C ALA A 114 12.16 2.17 -10.73
N ASP A 115 12.83 2.21 -11.88
CA ASP A 115 12.22 2.06 -13.20
C ASP A 115 11.99 0.57 -13.49
N THR A 116 11.03 -0.02 -12.79
CA THR A 116 10.77 -1.46 -12.82
C THR A 116 9.31 -1.79 -12.53
N THR A 117 8.89 -2.98 -12.93
CA THR A 117 7.54 -3.50 -12.68
C THR A 117 7.58 -4.47 -11.49
N ILE A 118 6.70 -4.26 -10.53
CA ILE A 118 6.42 -5.20 -9.47
C ILE A 118 5.23 -6.05 -9.88
N THR A 119 5.42 -7.36 -9.88
CA THR A 119 4.37 -8.35 -10.12
C THR A 119 4.09 -9.09 -8.82
N PHE A 120 2.82 -9.26 -8.48
CA PHE A 120 2.36 -10.06 -7.35
C PHE A 120 1.02 -10.71 -7.67
N HIS A 121 0.69 -11.79 -6.96
CA HIS A 121 -0.61 -12.43 -7.04
C HIS A 121 -1.54 -11.90 -5.94
N ASP A 122 -2.77 -11.58 -6.32
CA ASP A 122 -3.85 -11.24 -5.41
C ASP A 122 -4.95 -12.30 -5.47
N GLU A 123 -5.41 -12.78 -4.32
CA GLU A 123 -6.39 -13.87 -4.23
C GLU A 123 -7.70 -13.55 -4.91
N VAL A 124 -8.08 -12.28 -5.01
CA VAL A 124 -9.35 -11.86 -5.62
C VAL A 124 -9.16 -11.33 -7.03
N PHE A 125 -8.14 -10.48 -7.25
CA PHE A 125 -7.91 -9.79 -8.52
C PHE A 125 -6.87 -10.48 -9.41
N GLY A 126 -6.31 -11.64 -9.01
CA GLY A 126 -5.34 -12.40 -9.76
C GLY A 126 -3.98 -11.68 -9.87
N THR A 127 -3.24 -11.98 -10.93
CA THR A 127 -1.92 -11.39 -11.14
C THR A 127 -2.01 -9.89 -11.41
N GLN A 128 -1.32 -9.12 -10.58
CA GLN A 128 -1.23 -7.67 -10.65
C GLN A 128 0.17 -7.23 -11.05
N GLN A 129 0.26 -6.20 -11.88
CA GLN A 129 1.52 -5.63 -12.35
C GLN A 129 1.44 -4.11 -12.28
N TYR A 130 2.42 -3.48 -11.62
CA TYR A 130 2.52 -2.02 -11.53
C TYR A 130 3.95 -1.60 -11.79
N HIS A 131 4.11 -0.67 -12.75
CA HIS A 131 5.39 -0.07 -13.03
C HIS A 131 5.64 1.08 -12.03
N LEU A 132 6.60 0.91 -11.12
CA LEU A 132 6.78 1.81 -9.97
C LEU A 132 6.95 3.27 -10.39
N ALA A 133 7.82 3.56 -11.34
CA ALA A 133 8.09 4.94 -11.76
C ALA A 133 6.90 5.61 -12.46
N HIS A 134 6.12 4.85 -13.25
CA HIS A 134 5.02 5.38 -14.05
C HIS A 134 3.68 5.38 -13.31
N ASP A 135 3.38 4.30 -12.57
CA ASP A 135 2.07 4.11 -11.96
C ASP A 135 1.99 4.68 -10.55
N ILE A 136 3.14 4.83 -9.87
CA ILE A 136 3.22 5.23 -8.47
C ILE A 136 4.05 6.49 -8.28
N GLY A 137 5.28 6.54 -8.83
CA GLY A 137 6.24 7.63 -8.64
C GLY A 137 6.82 7.68 -7.23
N ASP A 138 7.69 8.63 -6.98
CA ASP A 138 8.37 8.79 -5.69
C ASP A 138 7.38 9.24 -4.61
N ILE A 139 7.25 8.46 -3.55
CA ILE A 139 6.24 8.65 -2.50
C ILE A 139 6.85 9.31 -1.26
N ILE A 140 6.08 10.16 -0.60
CA ILE A 140 6.44 10.71 0.71
C ILE A 140 6.44 9.57 1.73
N VAL A 141 7.56 9.38 2.41
CA VAL A 141 7.70 8.45 3.54
C VAL A 141 7.66 9.17 4.90
N ARG A 142 8.10 10.46 4.95
CA ARG A 142 7.94 11.32 6.11
C ARG A 142 7.50 12.71 5.68
N ARG A 143 6.45 13.22 6.27
CA ARG A 143 5.89 14.56 6.01
C ARG A 143 6.76 15.64 6.64
N SER A 144 6.60 16.88 6.18
CA SER A 144 7.30 18.04 6.71
C SER A 144 6.92 18.43 8.15
N ASP A 145 5.84 17.87 8.69
CA ASP A 145 5.44 17.99 10.10
C ASP A 145 5.97 16.83 10.97
N GLY A 146 6.84 15.97 10.40
CA GLY A 146 7.45 14.86 11.11
C GLY A 146 6.65 13.56 11.13
N ILE A 147 5.41 13.56 10.65
CA ILE A 147 4.55 12.37 10.62
C ILE A 147 5.00 11.43 9.49
N TYR A 148 5.13 10.14 9.80
CA TYR A 148 5.40 9.11 8.80
C TYR A 148 4.18 8.83 7.94
N SER A 149 4.40 8.50 6.66
CA SER A 149 3.31 8.12 5.78
C SER A 149 2.76 6.74 6.13
N TYR A 150 1.49 6.53 5.79
CA TYR A 150 0.85 5.22 5.91
C TYR A 150 1.67 4.12 5.22
N GLN A 151 2.21 4.39 4.02
CA GLN A 151 2.95 3.40 3.24
C GLN A 151 4.22 2.91 3.95
N LEU A 152 4.96 3.80 4.60
CA LEU A 152 6.12 3.39 5.40
C LEU A 152 5.67 2.67 6.68
N ALA A 153 4.74 3.28 7.43
CA ALA A 153 4.34 2.79 8.73
C ALA A 153 3.76 1.37 8.65
N VAL A 154 2.81 1.12 7.73
CA VAL A 154 2.20 -0.21 7.59
C VAL A 154 3.21 -1.26 7.13
N THR A 155 4.13 -0.91 6.21
CA THR A 155 5.15 -1.87 5.75
C THR A 155 6.14 -2.25 6.86
N VAL A 156 6.52 -1.28 7.69
CA VAL A 156 7.38 -1.52 8.86
C VAL A 156 6.65 -2.37 9.89
N ASP A 157 5.38 -2.05 10.17
CA ASP A 157 4.55 -2.80 11.12
C ASP A 157 4.36 -4.24 10.67
N ASP A 158 3.99 -4.46 9.40
CA ASP A 158 3.79 -5.80 8.84
C ASP A 158 5.08 -6.63 8.89
N LEU A 159 6.24 -5.99 8.62
CA LEU A 159 7.54 -6.66 8.70
C LEU A 159 7.93 -6.97 10.14
N ASP A 160 7.78 -6.01 11.06
CA ASP A 160 8.11 -6.15 12.48
C ASP A 160 7.24 -7.19 13.19
N MET A 161 5.97 -7.28 12.82
CA MET A 161 4.99 -8.19 13.40
C MET A 161 4.96 -9.56 12.71
N GLY A 162 5.73 -9.77 11.65
CA GLY A 162 5.77 -11.03 10.91
C GLY A 162 4.47 -11.36 10.19
N ILE A 163 3.76 -10.35 9.65
CA ILE A 163 2.50 -10.54 8.93
C ILE A 163 2.76 -11.28 7.61
N THR A 164 1.96 -12.34 7.38
CA THR A 164 2.03 -13.21 6.20
C THR A 164 0.80 -13.10 5.31
N ASP A 165 -0.32 -12.63 5.85
CA ASP A 165 -1.60 -12.56 5.15
C ASP A 165 -2.19 -11.15 5.29
N ILE A 166 -2.44 -10.49 4.14
CA ILE A 166 -2.95 -9.13 4.08
C ILE A 166 -4.28 -9.11 3.34
N VAL A 167 -5.38 -8.87 4.09
CA VAL A 167 -6.74 -8.73 3.56
C VAL A 167 -7.23 -7.30 3.80
N ARG A 168 -7.61 -6.59 2.71
CA ARG A 168 -8.04 -5.19 2.81
C ARG A 168 -8.84 -4.72 1.59
N GLY A 169 -9.29 -3.47 1.56
CA GLY A 169 -10.00 -2.90 0.42
C GLY A 169 -9.10 -2.70 -0.82
N ARG A 170 -9.66 -2.87 -2.02
CA ARG A 170 -8.93 -2.74 -3.29
C ARG A 170 -8.39 -1.34 -3.57
N ASP A 171 -8.77 -0.33 -2.79
CA ASP A 171 -8.19 1.01 -2.87
C ASP A 171 -6.69 1.03 -2.53
N LEU A 172 -6.20 0.00 -1.87
CA LEU A 172 -4.80 -0.21 -1.57
C LEU A 172 -4.08 -1.17 -2.53
N LEU A 173 -4.78 -1.72 -3.54
CA LEU A 173 -4.22 -2.71 -4.47
C LEU A 173 -2.97 -2.17 -5.19
N ARG A 174 -3.02 -0.96 -5.75
CA ARG A 174 -1.85 -0.30 -6.34
C ARG A 174 -0.73 -0.05 -5.31
N SER A 175 -1.10 0.36 -4.11
CA SER A 175 -0.15 0.64 -3.02
C SER A 175 0.67 -0.59 -2.63
N ASN A 176 0.13 -1.79 -2.89
CA ASN A 176 0.80 -3.04 -2.57
C ASN A 176 2.15 -3.18 -3.26
N ALA A 177 2.25 -2.80 -4.54
CA ALA A 177 3.52 -2.82 -5.27
C ALA A 177 4.59 -1.94 -4.60
N LEU A 178 4.20 -0.76 -4.11
CA LEU A 178 5.10 0.11 -3.36
C LEU A 178 5.50 -0.50 -2.01
N GLN A 179 4.57 -1.13 -1.30
CA GLN A 179 4.86 -1.76 -0.01
C GLN A 179 5.80 -2.96 -0.17
N ILE A 180 5.64 -3.74 -1.23
CA ILE A 180 6.60 -4.79 -1.62
C ILE A 180 8.00 -4.19 -1.86
N TYR A 181 8.07 -3.06 -2.58
CA TYR A 181 9.31 -2.35 -2.82
C TYR A 181 9.98 -1.88 -1.53
N ILE A 182 9.24 -1.19 -0.65
CA ILE A 182 9.74 -0.70 0.64
C ILE A 182 10.19 -1.88 1.52
N ARG A 183 9.42 -2.98 1.57
CA ARG A 183 9.78 -4.19 2.32
C ARG A 183 11.12 -4.76 1.87
N LYS A 184 11.31 -4.94 0.56
CA LYS A 184 12.58 -5.43 0.01
C LYS A 184 13.74 -4.48 0.36
N ALA A 185 13.52 -3.17 0.29
CA ALA A 185 14.53 -2.19 0.66
C ALA A 185 14.87 -2.24 2.16
N LEU A 186 13.89 -2.40 3.05
CA LEU A 186 14.10 -2.56 4.50
C LEU A 186 14.90 -3.81 4.83
N ILE A 187 14.56 -4.95 4.22
CA ILE A 187 15.30 -6.21 4.39
C ILE A 187 16.75 -6.04 3.93
N LYS A 188 16.97 -5.44 2.76
CA LYS A 188 18.31 -5.13 2.25
C LYS A 188 19.10 -4.20 3.17
N ALA A 189 18.43 -3.20 3.75
CA ALA A 189 19.01 -2.28 4.71
C ALA A 189 19.36 -2.94 6.06
N GLY A 190 18.99 -4.20 6.25
CA GLY A 190 19.24 -4.95 7.49
C GLY A 190 18.25 -4.65 8.61
N PHE A 191 17.03 -4.19 8.27
CA PHE A 191 15.97 -4.02 9.27
C PHE A 191 15.67 -5.37 9.94
N LYS A 192 15.64 -5.35 11.29
CA LYS A 192 15.35 -6.55 12.08
C LYS A 192 14.08 -6.32 12.89
N PRO A 193 13.12 -7.26 12.86
CA PRO A 193 11.97 -7.24 13.75
C PRO A 193 12.38 -7.11 15.21
N SER A 194 11.63 -6.35 15.99
CA SER A 194 11.95 -6.02 17.41
C SER A 194 11.92 -7.25 18.29
N GLU A 195 10.95 -8.13 18.09
CA GLU A 195 10.87 -9.51 18.62
C GLU A 195 9.87 -10.29 17.79
N PRO A 196 10.09 -11.56 17.45
CA PRO A 196 9.09 -12.38 16.83
C PRO A 196 7.97 -12.64 17.85
N THR A 197 6.85 -11.95 17.70
CA THR A 197 5.67 -12.10 18.55
C THR A 197 5.02 -13.50 18.41
N GLN A 198 5.45 -14.27 17.41
CA GLN A 198 5.22 -15.70 17.20
C GLN A 198 6.42 -16.30 16.48
N PRO A 199 6.76 -17.58 16.72
CA PRO A 199 7.75 -18.24 15.88
C PRO A 199 7.25 -18.18 14.46
N PHE A 200 7.97 -17.45 13.62
CA PHE A 200 7.77 -17.40 12.20
C PHE A 200 7.97 -18.83 11.66
N HIS A 201 6.89 -19.48 11.29
CA HIS A 201 6.89 -20.76 10.62
C HIS A 201 6.50 -20.54 9.16
N PRO A 202 7.47 -20.30 8.25
CA PRO A 202 7.19 -20.42 6.84
C PRO A 202 6.76 -21.87 6.59
N ALA A 203 5.75 -22.06 5.74
CA ALA A 203 5.23 -23.37 5.40
C ALA A 203 6.30 -24.33 4.81
N ASP A 204 7.45 -23.81 4.40
CA ASP A 204 8.60 -24.51 3.81
C ASP A 204 9.80 -24.70 4.77
N GLY A 205 9.69 -24.24 6.03
CA GLY A 205 10.79 -24.37 7.00
C GLY A 205 11.96 -23.41 6.79
N SER A 206 11.86 -22.39 5.88
CA SER A 206 12.89 -21.38 5.70
C SER A 206 12.90 -20.40 6.89
N ASN A 207 14.08 -20.07 7.39
CA ASN A 207 14.24 -19.13 8.53
C ASN A 207 14.71 -17.73 8.08
N LYS A 208 14.60 -17.40 6.78
CA LYS A 208 15.07 -16.11 6.28
C LYS A 208 13.90 -15.16 6.05
N PRO A 209 13.98 -13.91 6.52
CA PRO A 209 12.96 -12.90 6.25
C PRO A 209 12.70 -12.64 4.76
N ASP A 210 13.69 -12.94 3.91
CA ASP A 210 13.65 -12.77 2.47
C ASP A 210 12.73 -13.78 1.76
N ASP A 211 12.51 -14.97 2.36
CA ASP A 211 11.76 -16.08 1.78
C ASP A 211 10.27 -16.07 2.16
N VAL A 212 9.82 -15.06 2.94
CA VAL A 212 8.43 -14.96 3.34
C VAL A 212 7.57 -14.55 2.18
N THR A 213 6.80 -15.48 1.67
CA THR A 213 5.72 -15.19 0.73
C THR A 213 4.54 -14.58 1.49
N ILE A 214 4.17 -13.35 1.14
CA ILE A 214 2.97 -12.72 1.68
C ILE A 214 1.81 -13.04 0.75
N SER A 215 0.70 -13.52 1.33
CA SER A 215 -0.58 -13.67 0.67
C SER A 215 -1.34 -12.33 0.68
N TYR A 216 -1.87 -11.92 -0.45
CA TYR A 216 -2.62 -10.69 -0.61
C TYR A 216 -4.03 -10.97 -1.09
N ALA A 217 -5.01 -10.37 -0.45
CA ALA A 217 -6.39 -10.39 -0.90
C ALA A 217 -7.00 -8.98 -0.78
N HIS A 218 -7.38 -8.40 -1.90
CA HIS A 218 -8.06 -7.12 -1.92
C HIS A 218 -9.54 -7.33 -2.20
N LEU A 219 -10.40 -6.69 -1.42
CA LEU A 219 -11.85 -6.84 -1.54
C LEU A 219 -12.45 -5.66 -2.30
N PRO A 220 -13.52 -5.89 -3.09
CA PRO A 220 -14.29 -4.82 -3.71
C PRO A 220 -14.76 -3.79 -2.68
N LEU A 221 -14.88 -2.55 -3.13
CA LEU A 221 -15.33 -1.45 -2.29
C LEU A 221 -16.85 -1.32 -2.28
N ILE A 222 -17.33 -0.51 -1.36
CA ILE A 222 -18.75 -0.17 -1.28
C ILE A 222 -18.88 1.32 -1.61
N ASP A 223 -19.68 1.62 -2.64
CA ASP A 223 -20.00 2.97 -3.07
C ASP A 223 -21.46 3.30 -2.71
N ASN A 224 -21.77 4.59 -2.60
CA ASN A 224 -23.17 5.03 -2.51
C ASN A 224 -23.87 4.96 -3.87
N ALA A 225 -25.19 5.22 -3.91
CA ALA A 225 -25.99 5.20 -5.12
C ALA A 225 -25.51 6.21 -6.20
N ALA A 226 -24.72 7.23 -5.84
CA ALA A 226 -24.11 8.17 -6.77
C ALA A 226 -22.76 7.70 -7.31
N GLY A 227 -22.32 6.46 -7.02
CA GLY A 227 -21.03 5.91 -7.42
C GLY A 227 -19.84 6.55 -6.68
N GLN A 228 -20.09 7.17 -5.53
CA GLN A 228 -19.05 7.75 -4.70
C GLN A 228 -18.72 6.78 -3.56
N ARG A 229 -17.41 6.62 -3.29
CA ARG A 229 -16.94 5.80 -2.18
C ARG A 229 -17.58 6.25 -0.87
N LEU A 230 -18.11 5.30 -0.09
CA LEU A 230 -18.58 5.57 1.26
C LEU A 230 -17.39 6.04 2.10
N ALA A 231 -17.32 7.35 2.30
CA ALA A 231 -16.25 7.96 3.08
C ALA A 231 -16.62 7.94 4.57
N LYS A 232 -15.60 7.84 5.43
CA LYS A 232 -15.75 7.95 6.90
C LYS A 232 -16.55 9.17 7.38
N ARG A 233 -16.73 10.17 6.52
CA ARG A 233 -17.45 11.42 6.83
C ARG A 233 -18.96 11.28 6.78
N GLU A 234 -19.49 10.30 6.06
CA GLU A 234 -20.94 10.12 5.90
C GLU A 234 -21.58 9.25 6.99
N ARG A 235 -20.78 8.65 7.86
CA ARG A 235 -21.19 7.82 9.03
C ARG A 235 -22.24 6.73 8.76
N SER A 236 -22.62 6.52 7.51
CA SER A 236 -23.72 5.64 7.12
C SER A 236 -23.45 4.15 7.37
N LEU A 237 -22.20 3.74 7.61
CA LEU A 237 -21.79 2.38 7.93
C LEU A 237 -20.94 2.31 9.22
N ASP A 238 -21.19 3.21 10.17
CA ASP A 238 -20.53 3.16 11.47
C ASP A 238 -21.15 2.01 12.29
N LEU A 239 -20.33 0.99 12.62
CA LEU A 239 -20.77 -0.15 13.42
C LEU A 239 -21.34 0.28 14.77
N GLY A 240 -20.84 1.37 15.36
CA GLY A 240 -21.36 1.92 16.59
C GLY A 240 -22.80 2.42 16.44
N ILE A 241 -23.13 3.04 15.31
CA ILE A 241 -24.50 3.47 15.00
C ILE A 241 -25.40 2.25 14.80
N LEU A 242 -24.97 1.27 14.03
CA LEU A 242 -25.75 0.04 13.80
C LEU A 242 -26.05 -0.67 15.11
N THR A 243 -25.06 -0.86 15.96
CA THR A 243 -25.24 -1.52 17.27
C THR A 243 -26.10 -0.71 18.22
N ALA A 244 -26.01 0.62 18.21
CA ALA A 244 -26.88 1.49 19.00
C ALA A 244 -28.36 1.42 18.58
N HIS A 245 -28.64 1.08 17.31
CA HIS A 245 -30.00 0.83 16.80
C HIS A 245 -30.42 -0.65 16.93
N GLY A 246 -29.65 -1.47 17.62
CA GLY A 246 -30.00 -2.86 17.91
C GLY A 246 -29.59 -3.89 16.88
N ALA A 247 -28.75 -3.50 15.89
CA ALA A 247 -28.21 -4.47 14.92
C ALA A 247 -27.39 -5.53 15.65
N THR A 248 -27.67 -6.80 15.37
CA THR A 248 -26.95 -7.94 15.93
C THR A 248 -25.66 -8.24 15.17
N ALA A 249 -24.72 -8.91 15.84
CA ALA A 249 -23.49 -9.37 15.17
C ALA A 249 -23.81 -10.26 13.97
N GLN A 250 -24.82 -11.13 14.08
CA GLN A 250 -25.25 -12.01 12.98
C GLN A 250 -25.78 -11.25 11.78
N GLN A 251 -26.51 -10.15 11.98
CA GLN A 251 -26.96 -9.28 10.88
C GLN A 251 -25.76 -8.63 10.18
N ILE A 252 -24.79 -8.11 10.93
CA ILE A 252 -23.60 -7.46 10.37
C ILE A 252 -22.77 -8.47 9.58
N ILE A 253 -22.46 -9.63 10.17
CA ILE A 253 -21.69 -10.69 9.50
C ILE A 253 -22.43 -11.20 8.27
N GLY A 254 -23.73 -11.46 8.38
CA GLY A 254 -24.55 -11.92 7.26
C GLY A 254 -24.59 -10.92 6.11
N TYR A 255 -24.68 -9.62 6.40
CA TYR A 255 -24.63 -8.58 5.38
C TYR A 255 -23.25 -8.53 4.66
N CYS A 256 -22.16 -8.64 5.42
CA CYS A 256 -20.81 -8.72 4.85
C CYS A 256 -20.63 -9.99 4.00
N ALA A 257 -21.10 -11.15 4.49
CA ALA A 257 -21.06 -12.41 3.76
C ALA A 257 -21.85 -12.34 2.44
N TRP A 258 -23.03 -11.71 2.47
CA TRP A 258 -23.82 -11.47 1.25
C TRP A 258 -23.07 -10.57 0.26
N LEU A 259 -22.50 -9.44 0.70
CA LEU A 259 -21.69 -8.55 -0.15
C LEU A 259 -20.49 -9.27 -0.78
N LEU A 260 -19.91 -10.27 -0.11
CA LEU A 260 -18.84 -11.10 -0.63
C LEU A 260 -19.31 -12.21 -1.59
N GLY A 261 -20.64 -12.38 -1.77
CA GLY A 261 -21.20 -13.44 -2.61
C GLY A 261 -21.30 -14.80 -1.94
N LEU A 262 -21.04 -14.91 -0.62
CA LEU A 262 -21.09 -16.18 0.11
C LEU A 262 -22.51 -16.71 0.34
N GLN A 263 -23.53 -15.86 0.13
CA GLN A 263 -24.95 -16.24 0.21
C GLN A 263 -25.63 -16.36 -1.16
N GLY A 264 -24.83 -16.48 -2.22
CA GLY A 264 -25.29 -16.55 -3.60
C GLY A 264 -25.20 -15.24 -4.37
N ASP A 265 -25.80 -15.18 -5.55
CA ASP A 265 -25.74 -14.00 -6.41
C ASP A 265 -26.48 -12.81 -5.79
N LEU A 266 -25.79 -11.69 -5.61
CA LEU A 266 -26.32 -10.46 -5.02
C LEU A 266 -27.56 -9.91 -5.73
N LYS A 267 -27.71 -10.18 -7.03
CA LYS A 267 -28.87 -9.74 -7.81
C LYS A 267 -30.16 -10.52 -7.52
N HIS A 268 -30.01 -11.75 -7.03
CA HIS A 268 -31.12 -12.69 -6.85
C HIS A 268 -31.34 -13.09 -5.38
N THR A 269 -30.46 -12.67 -4.47
CA THR A 269 -30.53 -12.99 -3.05
C THR A 269 -30.63 -11.73 -2.20
N LYS A 270 -31.12 -11.87 -0.97
CA LYS A 270 -31.10 -10.82 0.05
C LYS A 270 -30.22 -11.27 1.21
N PRO A 271 -29.57 -10.32 1.92
CA PRO A 271 -28.75 -10.67 3.06
C PRO A 271 -29.55 -11.40 4.14
N GLN A 272 -29.00 -12.48 4.65
CA GLN A 272 -29.55 -13.23 5.79
C GLN A 272 -28.58 -13.13 6.96
N PRO A 273 -29.07 -12.99 8.21
CA PRO A 273 -28.22 -13.08 9.38
C PRO A 273 -27.42 -14.38 9.40
N MET A 274 -26.15 -14.32 9.79
CA MET A 274 -25.23 -15.44 9.79
C MET A 274 -24.23 -15.29 10.93
N SER A 275 -23.91 -16.37 11.63
CA SER A 275 -22.84 -16.39 12.62
C SER A 275 -21.46 -16.38 11.96
N ALA A 276 -20.41 -16.09 12.72
CA ALA A 276 -19.03 -16.15 12.21
C ALA A 276 -18.66 -17.57 11.76
N ASP A 277 -19.08 -18.60 12.51
CA ASP A 277 -18.79 -20.00 12.18
C ASP A 277 -19.50 -20.45 10.90
N GLU A 278 -20.76 -20.04 10.71
CA GLU A 278 -21.51 -20.29 9.47
C GLU A 278 -20.85 -19.58 8.28
N ALA A 279 -20.43 -18.31 8.44
CA ALA A 279 -19.75 -17.57 7.42
C ALA A 279 -18.41 -18.20 7.04
N LEU A 280 -17.65 -18.66 8.04
CA LEU A 280 -16.39 -19.39 7.82
C LEU A 280 -16.63 -20.72 7.10
N GLY A 281 -17.70 -21.45 7.45
CA GLY A 281 -18.05 -22.72 6.82
C GLY A 281 -18.39 -22.63 5.33
N VAL A 282 -18.87 -21.47 4.86
CA VAL A 282 -19.19 -21.22 3.44
C VAL A 282 -18.15 -20.34 2.74
N PHE A 283 -17.15 -19.85 3.45
CA PHE A 283 -16.12 -18.99 2.88
C PHE A 283 -15.30 -19.72 1.82
N SER A 284 -15.11 -19.08 0.70
CA SER A 284 -14.24 -19.55 -0.37
C SER A 284 -13.77 -18.36 -1.21
N TRP A 285 -12.48 -18.31 -1.51
CA TRP A 285 -11.95 -17.30 -2.44
C TRP A 285 -12.61 -17.38 -3.81
N ASP A 286 -13.01 -18.59 -4.25
CA ASP A 286 -13.71 -18.77 -5.53
C ASP A 286 -15.07 -18.04 -5.53
N ALA A 287 -15.81 -18.10 -4.42
CA ALA A 287 -17.04 -17.34 -4.28
C ALA A 287 -16.79 -15.83 -4.35
N VAL A 288 -15.77 -15.32 -3.67
CA VAL A 288 -15.41 -13.90 -3.68
C VAL A 288 -14.99 -13.44 -5.09
N ARG A 289 -14.25 -14.27 -5.83
CA ARG A 289 -13.78 -14.00 -7.20
C ARG A 289 -14.91 -13.95 -8.24
N THR A 290 -16.07 -14.51 -7.97
CA THR A 290 -17.20 -14.53 -8.92
C THR A 290 -17.65 -13.13 -9.29
N ASN A 291 -17.45 -12.15 -8.41
CA ASN A 291 -17.78 -10.76 -8.67
C ASN A 291 -16.75 -9.83 -8.01
N THR A 292 -15.86 -9.28 -8.79
CA THR A 292 -14.79 -8.34 -8.37
C THR A 292 -15.18 -6.87 -8.51
N SER A 293 -16.41 -6.57 -9.01
CA SER A 293 -16.90 -5.19 -9.13
C SER A 293 -17.19 -4.58 -7.76
N ASP A 294 -17.05 -3.26 -7.63
CA ASP A 294 -17.48 -2.55 -6.44
C ASP A 294 -18.99 -2.69 -6.22
N ARG A 295 -19.39 -2.64 -4.97
CA ARG A 295 -20.80 -2.79 -4.56
C ARG A 295 -21.43 -1.40 -4.45
N THR A 296 -22.63 -1.26 -5.01
CA THR A 296 -23.44 -0.06 -4.77
C THR A 296 -24.38 -0.34 -3.59
N LEU A 297 -24.29 0.49 -2.56
CA LEU A 297 -25.21 0.41 -1.43
C LEU A 297 -26.54 1.06 -1.79
N ASP A 298 -27.62 0.28 -1.78
CA ASP A 298 -28.97 0.84 -1.73
C ASP A 298 -29.30 1.18 -0.27
N GLN A 299 -29.46 2.47 0.01
CA GLN A 299 -29.70 2.95 1.37
C GLN A 299 -31.07 2.49 1.92
N GLY A 300 -32.07 2.32 1.06
CA GLY A 300 -33.38 1.85 1.48
C GLY A 300 -33.36 0.38 1.90
N GLU A 301 -32.73 -0.47 1.10
CA GLU A 301 -32.55 -1.89 1.41
C GLU A 301 -31.66 -2.08 2.66
N PHE A 302 -30.60 -1.30 2.77
CA PHE A 302 -29.72 -1.31 3.96
C PHE A 302 -30.50 -0.94 5.23
N ASN A 303 -31.24 0.17 5.21
CA ASN A 303 -32.04 0.61 6.35
C ASN A 303 -33.11 -0.42 6.71
N ALA A 304 -33.80 -0.99 5.72
CA ALA A 304 -34.81 -2.03 5.96
C ALA A 304 -34.21 -3.29 6.60
N TYR A 305 -33.00 -3.69 6.19
CA TYR A 305 -32.34 -4.85 6.75
C TYR A 305 -31.90 -4.65 8.20
N PHE A 306 -31.42 -3.46 8.56
CA PHE A 306 -30.96 -3.15 9.91
C PHE A 306 -32.02 -2.53 10.82
N GLY A 307 -33.22 -2.21 10.29
CA GLY A 307 -34.30 -1.60 11.06
C GLY A 307 -34.06 -0.12 11.39
N LEU A 308 -33.42 0.61 10.47
CA LEU A 308 -33.06 2.03 10.62
C LEU A 308 -34.13 2.96 10.03
#